data_9d6dbd59adaba7c2a3f9fcde965371a2
#
_entry.id   9d6dbd59adaba7c2a3f9fcde965371a2
#
_cell.length_a   1.000
_cell.length_b   1.000
_cell.length_c   1.000
_cell.angle_alpha   90.00
_cell.angle_beta   90.00
_cell.angle_gamma   90.00
#
_symmetry.space_group_name_H-M   'P 1'
#
loop_
_entity.id
_entity.type
_entity.pdbx_description
1 polymer ?
#
loop_
_entity_poly.entity_id
_entity_poly.type
_entity_poly.pdbx_seq_one_letter_code
_entity_poly.pdbx_strand_id
1 'polypeptide(L)'
;GIGFNHRFLFVLDFYLCVVLAVMFPKLFELDLREKKKLFISAVIYIMVYALISIWSDKNVDYAMEFMLFYLVLVMFGRKIKMSWVVGIVCVELAVFSYIIYEPSQENVIGKFEDIKYLEEKVSVKQISVLQNILDEGNYRVEDIQKKSAKTKDSNIGMRSGYNALDGYFSFMYDDIMDTMCGLGVSQTGAPFNIFDLDNRTALYTLGGVQYIVKDPEAKENVPWGYEMVYEQEIEIEGKNRTVQVYRNSNALPLMYAYSNYLLREDYDKLEPYEKEQAMMQGIVLEDQEDIGDSEIQPIELKLDSRVVLEKDEILAQIQEQLEQRMQEGNRSQSPLEITENGFICKASKVTLTITLPEEYIGCENYLYLEGLRYSPKGY
;
A
#
# COMPACT_ATOMS: atom_id res chain seq x y z
N GLY A 1 7.32 8.92 -12.04
CA GLY A 1 7.88 7.89 -12.89
C GLY A 1 7.37 6.55 -12.44
N ILE A 2 6.70 5.83 -13.34
CA ILE A 2 6.27 4.45 -13.10
C ILE A 2 7.56 3.65 -12.92
N GLY A 3 7.89 3.32 -11.68
CA GLY A 3 8.99 2.40 -11.40
C GLY A 3 8.67 1.08 -12.09
N PHE A 4 9.44 0.73 -13.11
CA PHE A 4 9.37 -0.60 -13.68
C PHE A 4 9.64 -1.59 -12.56
N ASN A 5 8.60 -2.21 -12.07
CA ASN A 5 8.73 -3.31 -11.14
C ASN A 5 9.56 -4.40 -11.82
N HIS A 6 10.71 -4.73 -11.25
CA HIS A 6 11.65 -5.75 -11.75
C HIS A 6 11.01 -7.15 -11.90
N ARG A 7 9.70 -7.28 -11.65
CA ARG A 7 8.94 -8.54 -11.68
C ARG A 7 8.96 -9.26 -13.04
N PHE A 8 9.14 -8.52 -14.13
CA PHE A 8 9.21 -9.11 -15.47
C PHE A 8 10.64 -9.39 -15.94
N LEU A 9 11.66 -9.06 -15.15
CA LEU A 9 13.04 -9.34 -15.51
C LEU A 9 13.29 -10.85 -15.68
N PHE A 10 12.55 -11.70 -14.97
CA PHE A 10 12.68 -13.16 -15.13
C PHE A 10 12.44 -13.62 -16.57
N VAL A 11 11.58 -12.95 -17.35
CA VAL A 11 11.34 -13.27 -18.76
C VAL A 11 12.58 -12.95 -19.59
N LEU A 12 13.21 -11.81 -19.33
CA LEU A 12 14.45 -11.41 -19.95
C LEU A 12 15.59 -12.37 -19.57
N ASP A 13 15.69 -12.73 -18.29
CA ASP A 13 16.69 -13.65 -17.78
C ASP A 13 16.53 -15.05 -18.40
N PHE A 14 15.29 -15.53 -18.51
CA PHE A 14 15.00 -16.80 -19.18
C PHE A 14 15.42 -16.76 -20.65
N TYR A 15 15.09 -15.67 -21.37
CA TYR A 15 15.48 -15.51 -22.77
C TYR A 15 17.01 -15.47 -22.92
N LEU A 16 17.71 -14.73 -22.06
CA LEU A 16 19.17 -14.69 -22.02
C LEU A 16 19.78 -16.06 -21.74
N CYS A 17 19.20 -16.85 -20.84
CA CYS A 17 19.62 -18.22 -20.57
C CYS A 17 19.50 -19.12 -21.83
N VAL A 18 18.40 -18.99 -22.57
CA VAL A 18 18.20 -19.74 -23.82
C VAL A 18 19.26 -19.32 -24.88
N VAL A 19 19.49 -18.02 -25.04
CA VAL A 19 20.52 -17.51 -25.96
C VAL A 19 21.90 -18.02 -25.56
N LEU A 20 22.24 -17.98 -24.27
CA LEU A 20 23.48 -18.51 -23.75
C LEU A 20 23.62 -20.00 -24.01
N ALA A 21 22.59 -20.82 -23.74
CA ALA A 21 22.61 -22.26 -23.97
C ALA A 21 22.90 -22.60 -25.44
N VAL A 22 22.35 -21.81 -26.38
CA VAL A 22 22.56 -22.00 -27.83
C VAL A 22 23.93 -21.51 -28.31
N MET A 23 24.37 -20.38 -27.77
CA MET A 23 25.58 -19.69 -28.25
C MET A 23 26.86 -20.18 -27.54
N PHE A 24 26.75 -20.62 -26.29
CA PHE A 24 27.91 -21.01 -25.46
C PHE A 24 28.80 -22.08 -26.10
N PRO A 25 28.28 -23.19 -26.65
CA PRO A 25 29.12 -24.17 -27.34
C PRO A 25 29.91 -23.60 -28.50
N LYS A 26 29.28 -22.68 -29.26
CA LYS A 26 29.90 -22.02 -30.43
C LYS A 26 31.06 -21.09 -30.08
N LEU A 27 31.11 -20.55 -28.87
CA LEU A 27 32.22 -19.72 -28.41
C LEU A 27 33.57 -20.45 -28.40
N PHE A 28 33.55 -21.75 -28.19
CA PHE A 28 34.78 -22.57 -28.18
C PHE A 28 35.25 -22.96 -29.59
N GLU A 29 34.38 -22.85 -30.59
CA GLU A 29 34.67 -23.18 -31.99
C GLU A 29 35.19 -21.96 -32.77
N LEU A 30 35.15 -20.75 -32.21
CA LEU A 30 35.57 -19.52 -32.84
C LEU A 30 37.03 -19.58 -33.34
N ASP A 31 37.29 -19.02 -34.49
CA ASP A 31 38.65 -18.82 -35.04
C ASP A 31 39.40 -17.67 -34.28
N LEU A 32 40.69 -17.53 -34.57
CA LEU A 32 41.52 -16.53 -33.91
C LEU A 32 41.05 -15.08 -34.20
N ARG A 33 40.49 -14.84 -35.39
CA ARG A 33 40.02 -13.49 -35.81
C ARG A 33 38.73 -13.15 -35.09
N GLU A 34 37.83 -14.10 -34.97
CA GLU A 34 36.57 -14.00 -34.25
C GLU A 34 36.79 -13.82 -32.75
N LYS A 35 37.69 -14.59 -32.16
CA LYS A 35 38.08 -14.42 -30.73
C LYS A 35 38.65 -13.07 -30.46
N LYS A 36 39.46 -12.49 -31.38
CA LYS A 36 39.98 -11.14 -31.24
C LYS A 36 38.87 -10.06 -31.27
N LYS A 37 37.87 -10.22 -32.15
CA LYS A 37 36.70 -9.34 -32.19
C LYS A 37 35.90 -9.42 -30.89
N LEU A 38 35.64 -10.64 -30.41
CA LEU A 38 34.94 -10.86 -29.15
C LEU A 38 35.68 -10.23 -27.96
N PHE A 39 37.00 -10.38 -27.91
CA PHE A 39 37.83 -9.75 -26.89
C PHE A 39 37.71 -8.22 -26.90
N ILE A 40 37.82 -7.60 -28.08
CA ILE A 40 37.70 -6.15 -28.21
C ILE A 40 36.32 -5.67 -27.79
N SER A 41 35.24 -6.35 -28.18
CA SER A 41 33.88 -5.96 -27.80
C SER A 41 33.63 -6.13 -26.29
N ALA A 42 34.19 -7.18 -25.67
CA ALA A 42 34.09 -7.37 -24.22
C ALA A 42 34.86 -6.30 -23.43
N VAL A 43 36.05 -5.91 -23.90
CA VAL A 43 36.82 -4.80 -23.29
C VAL A 43 36.05 -3.48 -23.39
N ILE A 44 35.44 -3.19 -24.54
CA ILE A 44 34.60 -1.99 -24.70
C ILE A 44 33.42 -2.04 -23.74
N TYR A 45 32.74 -3.19 -23.63
CA TYR A 45 31.61 -3.35 -22.71
C TYR A 45 32.04 -3.14 -21.23
N ILE A 46 33.16 -3.72 -20.81
CA ILE A 46 33.71 -3.54 -19.46
C ILE A 46 34.04 -2.06 -19.19
N MET A 47 34.63 -1.34 -20.16
CA MET A 47 34.91 0.08 -20.02
C MET A 47 33.63 0.91 -19.86
N VAL A 48 32.61 0.66 -20.69
CA VAL A 48 31.31 1.33 -20.60
C VAL A 48 30.66 1.05 -19.26
N TYR A 49 30.68 -0.20 -18.82
CA TYR A 49 30.13 -0.61 -17.54
C TYR A 49 30.86 0.04 -16.34
N ALA A 50 32.19 0.09 -16.37
CA ALA A 50 32.98 0.78 -15.35
C ALA A 50 32.67 2.28 -15.28
N LEU A 51 32.48 2.93 -16.44
CA LEU A 51 32.06 4.34 -16.49
C LEU A 51 30.67 4.55 -15.88
N ILE A 52 29.72 3.66 -16.14
CA ILE A 52 28.37 3.71 -15.57
C ILE A 52 28.42 3.46 -14.05
N SER A 53 29.26 2.53 -13.57
CA SER A 53 29.36 2.21 -12.14
C SER A 53 29.96 3.37 -11.32
N ILE A 54 30.89 4.12 -11.86
CA ILE A 54 31.42 5.35 -11.25
C ILE A 54 30.31 6.40 -11.05
N TRP A 55 29.33 6.43 -11.97
CA TRP A 55 28.20 7.36 -11.90
C TRP A 55 27.05 6.91 -10.99
N SER A 56 26.93 5.62 -10.71
CA SER A 56 25.75 5.05 -10.05
C SER A 56 25.93 4.74 -8.57
N ASP A 57 27.11 4.96 -7.99
CA ASP A 57 27.43 4.71 -6.55
C ASP A 57 27.09 3.30 -6.06
N LYS A 58 27.00 2.32 -6.95
CA LYS A 58 26.69 0.92 -6.61
C LYS A 58 27.93 0.05 -6.78
N ASN A 59 28.24 -0.72 -5.74
CA ASN A 59 29.30 -1.74 -5.77
C ASN A 59 28.93 -2.86 -6.74
N VAL A 60 29.52 -2.84 -7.93
CA VAL A 60 29.27 -3.79 -9.01
C VAL A 60 30.49 -4.66 -9.30
N ASP A 61 31.42 -4.72 -8.37
CA ASP A 61 32.77 -5.24 -8.55
C ASP A 61 32.79 -6.73 -8.95
N TYR A 62 31.95 -7.56 -8.34
CA TYR A 62 31.93 -9.01 -8.60
C TYR A 62 31.55 -9.40 -10.04
N ALA A 63 30.60 -8.70 -10.64
CA ALA A 63 30.17 -8.99 -12.01
C ALA A 63 31.27 -8.73 -13.04
N MET A 64 32.12 -7.73 -12.80
CA MET A 64 33.27 -7.43 -13.68
C MET A 64 34.37 -8.48 -13.57
N GLU A 65 34.66 -8.95 -12.37
CA GLU A 65 35.66 -10.00 -12.13
C GLU A 65 35.29 -11.30 -12.87
N PHE A 66 34.04 -11.74 -12.76
CA PHE A 66 33.57 -12.93 -13.45
C PHE A 66 33.56 -12.74 -14.98
N MET A 67 33.20 -11.59 -15.49
CA MET A 67 33.25 -11.30 -16.93
C MET A 67 34.68 -11.42 -17.48
N LEU A 68 35.66 -10.86 -16.78
CA LEU A 68 37.06 -10.98 -17.17
C LEU A 68 37.52 -12.45 -17.15
N PHE A 69 37.10 -13.19 -16.15
CA PHE A 69 37.41 -14.61 -16.04
C PHE A 69 36.83 -15.43 -17.21
N TYR A 70 35.56 -15.23 -17.57
CA TYR A 70 34.95 -15.88 -18.73
C TYR A 70 35.61 -15.49 -20.05
N LEU A 71 36.05 -14.26 -20.18
CA LEU A 71 36.79 -13.81 -21.37
C LEU A 71 38.09 -14.58 -21.52
N VAL A 72 38.83 -14.78 -20.42
CA VAL A 72 40.05 -15.60 -20.41
C VAL A 72 39.74 -17.07 -20.76
N LEU A 73 38.68 -17.64 -20.21
CA LEU A 73 38.24 -18.99 -20.52
C LEU A 73 37.95 -19.19 -22.02
N VAL A 74 37.26 -18.23 -22.65
CA VAL A 74 36.96 -18.30 -24.09
C VAL A 74 38.22 -18.17 -24.92
N MET A 75 39.17 -17.35 -24.53
CA MET A 75 40.46 -17.22 -25.24
C MET A 75 41.28 -18.50 -25.23
N PHE A 76 41.28 -19.23 -24.11
CA PHE A 76 42.02 -20.48 -23.94
C PHE A 76 41.16 -21.75 -24.12
N GLY A 77 39.89 -21.61 -24.49
CA GLY A 77 38.87 -22.65 -24.46
C GLY A 77 39.16 -23.92 -25.24
N ARG A 78 39.99 -23.86 -26.31
CA ARG A 78 40.40 -25.07 -27.05
C ARG A 78 41.25 -26.09 -26.24
N LYS A 79 41.82 -25.62 -25.11
CA LYS A 79 42.65 -26.46 -24.22
C LYS A 79 41.90 -26.92 -22.95
N ILE A 80 40.70 -26.37 -22.70
CA ILE A 80 39.95 -26.63 -21.48
C ILE A 80 38.83 -27.63 -21.77
N LYS A 81 38.77 -28.70 -20.98
CA LYS A 81 37.66 -29.66 -21.07
C LYS A 81 36.36 -29.03 -20.58
N MET A 82 35.24 -29.28 -21.26
CA MET A 82 33.92 -28.75 -20.91
C MET A 82 33.56 -29.05 -19.43
N SER A 83 33.98 -30.19 -18.87
CA SER A 83 33.76 -30.51 -17.47
C SER A 83 34.36 -29.51 -16.49
N TRP A 84 35.49 -28.87 -16.83
CA TRP A 84 36.09 -27.81 -16.02
C TRP A 84 35.28 -26.53 -16.07
N VAL A 85 34.75 -26.21 -17.24
CA VAL A 85 33.88 -25.01 -17.40
C VAL A 85 32.62 -25.17 -16.56
N VAL A 86 31.96 -26.33 -16.61
CA VAL A 86 30.80 -26.64 -15.77
C VAL A 86 31.14 -26.55 -14.28
N GLY A 87 32.29 -27.11 -13.88
CA GLY A 87 32.75 -27.04 -12.49
C GLY A 87 32.92 -25.58 -12.00
N ILE A 88 33.51 -24.74 -12.85
CA ILE A 88 33.70 -23.31 -12.54
C ILE A 88 32.36 -22.59 -12.41
N VAL A 89 31.41 -22.82 -13.34
CA VAL A 89 30.05 -22.23 -13.25
C VAL A 89 29.35 -22.68 -11.96
N CYS A 90 29.49 -23.95 -11.57
CA CYS A 90 28.92 -24.44 -10.31
C CYS A 90 29.52 -23.74 -9.08
N VAL A 91 30.83 -23.52 -9.07
CA VAL A 91 31.51 -22.78 -7.99
C VAL A 91 31.05 -21.33 -7.97
N GLU A 92 30.97 -20.67 -9.12
CA GLU A 92 30.46 -19.32 -9.24
C GLU A 92 29.04 -19.20 -8.69
N LEU A 93 28.12 -20.06 -9.12
CA LEU A 93 26.74 -20.07 -8.62
C LEU A 93 26.67 -20.31 -7.11
N ALA A 94 27.53 -21.17 -6.56
CA ALA A 94 27.61 -21.40 -5.12
C ALA A 94 28.09 -20.14 -4.38
N VAL A 95 29.14 -19.47 -4.89
CA VAL A 95 29.67 -18.23 -4.30
C VAL A 95 28.65 -17.11 -4.38
N PHE A 96 28.00 -16.90 -5.52
CA PHE A 96 26.94 -15.90 -5.64
C PHE A 96 25.75 -16.21 -4.74
N SER A 97 25.33 -17.46 -4.68
CA SER A 97 24.26 -17.86 -3.77
C SER A 97 24.64 -17.57 -2.33
N TYR A 98 25.87 -17.85 -1.92
CA TYR A 98 26.34 -17.53 -0.59
C TYR A 98 26.33 -16.03 -0.33
N ILE A 99 26.88 -15.21 -1.24
CA ILE A 99 26.91 -13.73 -1.09
C ILE A 99 25.50 -13.13 -1.05
N ILE A 100 24.60 -13.59 -1.92
CA ILE A 100 23.23 -13.07 -1.99
C ILE A 100 22.41 -13.50 -0.77
N TYR A 101 22.67 -14.70 -0.27
CA TYR A 101 21.85 -15.30 0.78
C TYR A 101 22.49 -15.28 2.17
N GLU A 102 23.64 -14.66 2.32
CA GLU A 102 24.25 -14.53 3.65
C GLU A 102 23.39 -13.65 4.56
N PRO A 103 22.95 -14.16 5.74
CA PRO A 103 22.03 -13.44 6.63
C PRO A 103 22.60 -12.11 7.19
N SER A 104 23.92 -11.98 7.23
CA SER A 104 24.61 -10.81 7.80
C SER A 104 24.51 -9.53 6.95
N GLN A 105 24.07 -9.63 5.70
CA GLN A 105 24.07 -8.51 4.74
C GLN A 105 22.70 -7.88 4.49
N GLU A 106 21.73 -7.98 5.38
CA GLU A 106 20.35 -7.48 5.17
C GLU A 106 19.70 -7.99 3.86
N ASN A 107 20.17 -9.13 3.35
CA ASN A 107 19.71 -9.74 2.12
C ASN A 107 18.34 -10.41 2.29
N VAL A 108 17.78 -10.89 1.18
CA VAL A 108 16.43 -11.47 1.13
C VAL A 108 16.22 -12.56 2.20
N ILE A 109 17.20 -13.44 2.43
CA ILE A 109 17.10 -14.50 3.46
C ILE A 109 17.21 -13.95 4.89
N GLY A 110 18.01 -12.92 5.13
CA GLY A 110 18.06 -12.25 6.43
C GLY A 110 16.74 -11.58 6.83
N LYS A 111 15.80 -11.46 5.88
CA LYS A 111 14.43 -10.96 6.10
C LYS A 111 13.41 -12.08 6.26
N PHE A 112 13.80 -13.34 6.11
CA PHE A 112 12.93 -14.46 6.48
C PHE A 112 12.80 -14.54 7.99
N GLU A 113 11.60 -14.44 8.46
CA GLU A 113 11.26 -14.58 9.87
C GLU A 113 10.83 -16.02 10.17
N ASP A 114 11.06 -16.47 11.40
CA ASP A 114 10.58 -17.78 11.85
C ASP A 114 9.04 -17.80 11.75
N ILE A 115 8.49 -18.95 11.37
CA ILE A 115 7.04 -19.13 11.28
C ILE A 115 6.35 -18.85 12.64
N LYS A 116 7.03 -19.16 13.76
CA LYS A 116 6.56 -18.82 15.10
C LYS A 116 6.43 -17.30 15.30
N TYR A 117 7.38 -16.53 14.79
CA TYR A 117 7.32 -15.06 14.85
C TYR A 117 6.10 -14.53 14.08
N LEU A 118 5.77 -15.16 12.95
CA LEU A 118 4.58 -14.79 12.18
C LEU A 118 3.27 -15.14 12.92
N GLU A 119 3.24 -16.23 13.68
CA GLU A 119 2.10 -16.61 14.51
C GLU A 119 1.95 -15.73 15.75
N GLU A 120 3.05 -15.15 16.22
CA GLU A 120 3.10 -14.22 17.36
C GLU A 120 2.89 -12.77 16.96
N LYS A 121 2.78 -12.45 15.66
CA LYS A 121 2.49 -11.08 15.22
C LYS A 121 1.18 -10.57 15.84
N VAL A 122 1.22 -9.30 16.20
CA VAL A 122 0.11 -8.58 16.85
C VAL A 122 -1.22 -8.83 16.14
N SER A 123 -1.23 -8.69 14.82
CA SER A 123 -2.42 -8.84 14.00
C SER A 123 -3.06 -10.21 14.07
N VAL A 124 -2.27 -11.28 14.03
CA VAL A 124 -2.80 -12.67 14.07
C VAL A 124 -3.37 -12.99 15.43
N LYS A 125 -2.66 -12.64 16.50
CA LYS A 125 -3.15 -12.87 17.87
C LYS A 125 -4.36 -12.00 18.20
N GLN A 126 -4.37 -10.75 17.76
CA GLN A 126 -5.47 -9.83 17.97
C GLN A 126 -6.76 -10.35 17.32
N ILE A 127 -6.68 -10.81 16.08
CA ILE A 127 -7.82 -11.38 15.36
C ILE A 127 -8.28 -12.72 15.93
N SER A 128 -7.40 -13.50 16.56
CA SER A 128 -7.80 -14.78 17.18
C SER A 128 -8.90 -14.62 18.25
N VAL A 129 -9.00 -13.44 18.83
CA VAL A 129 -10.07 -13.09 19.78
C VAL A 129 -11.46 -13.21 19.14
N LEU A 130 -11.57 -12.95 17.83
CA LEU A 130 -12.82 -13.06 17.09
C LEU A 130 -13.35 -14.48 16.99
N GLN A 131 -12.52 -15.50 17.02
CA GLN A 131 -12.96 -16.90 16.89
C GLN A 131 -14.02 -17.32 17.92
N ASN A 132 -14.08 -16.59 19.04
CA ASN A 132 -15.04 -16.86 20.10
C ASN A 132 -16.36 -16.06 19.97
N ILE A 133 -16.44 -15.14 19.00
CA ILE A 133 -17.52 -14.13 18.94
C ILE A 133 -18.22 -14.14 17.58
N LEU A 134 -17.55 -14.68 16.55
CA LEU A 134 -18.04 -14.62 15.18
C LEU A 134 -19.36 -15.38 15.04
N ASP A 135 -20.40 -14.66 14.64
CA ASP A 135 -21.62 -15.27 14.13
C ASP A 135 -21.31 -15.99 12.79
N GLU A 136 -22.04 -17.03 12.47
CA GLU A 136 -22.01 -17.64 11.15
C GLU A 136 -22.59 -16.63 10.15
N GLY A 137 -21.74 -16.05 9.30
CA GLY A 137 -22.20 -15.08 8.31
C GLY A 137 -21.11 -14.53 7.41
N ASN A 138 -21.54 -13.92 6.31
CA ASN A 138 -20.67 -13.22 5.38
C ASN A 138 -20.54 -11.75 5.79
N TYR A 139 -19.56 -11.44 6.60
CA TYR A 139 -19.22 -10.08 7.06
C TYR A 139 -17.73 -9.82 6.85
N ARG A 140 -17.35 -8.55 6.94
CA ARG A 140 -15.95 -8.15 7.00
C ARG A 140 -15.54 -7.71 8.39
N VAL A 141 -14.25 -7.77 8.63
CA VAL A 141 -13.59 -7.33 9.84
C VAL A 141 -12.53 -6.30 9.49
N GLU A 142 -12.48 -5.22 10.23
CA GLU A 142 -11.39 -4.25 10.21
C GLU A 142 -10.51 -4.43 11.44
N ASP A 143 -9.19 -4.35 11.26
CA ASP A 143 -8.21 -4.49 12.33
C ASP A 143 -7.47 -3.16 12.55
N ILE A 144 -7.82 -2.47 13.63
CA ILE A 144 -7.20 -1.20 14.03
C ILE A 144 -6.05 -1.47 14.98
N GLN A 145 -4.84 -1.47 14.45
CA GLN A 145 -3.62 -1.68 15.23
C GLN A 145 -2.93 -0.37 15.57
N LYS A 146 -2.14 -0.39 16.65
CA LYS A 146 -1.16 0.66 16.89
C LYS A 146 -0.21 0.71 15.69
N LYS A 147 -0.28 1.75 14.89
CA LYS A 147 0.63 1.97 13.76
C LYS A 147 2.07 2.06 14.27
N SER A 148 2.75 0.95 14.32
CA SER A 148 4.21 0.92 14.22
C SER A 148 4.55 1.29 12.78
N ALA A 149 5.29 2.34 12.60
CA ALA A 149 5.42 3.12 11.37
C ALA A 149 5.95 2.38 10.12
N LYS A 150 5.99 1.07 10.06
CA LYS A 150 6.69 0.38 8.97
C LYS A 150 5.91 -0.64 8.16
N THR A 151 4.87 -1.27 8.68
CA THR A 151 4.11 -2.22 7.85
C THR A 151 2.72 -2.47 8.45
N LYS A 152 1.67 -1.98 7.82
CA LYS A 152 0.38 -2.65 7.93
C LYS A 152 0.61 -4.01 7.24
N ASP A 153 0.47 -5.11 7.97
CA ASP A 153 0.60 -6.44 7.39
C ASP A 153 -0.57 -6.63 6.42
N SER A 154 -0.32 -6.50 5.14
CA SER A 154 -1.33 -6.64 4.10
C SER A 154 -1.79 -8.10 3.99
N ASN A 155 -3.07 -8.29 3.69
CA ASN A 155 -3.67 -9.62 3.45
C ASN A 155 -3.73 -10.54 4.69
N ILE A 156 -3.79 -10.00 5.88
CA ILE A 156 -3.94 -10.80 7.11
C ILE A 156 -5.24 -11.61 7.09
N GLY A 157 -6.31 -11.04 6.56
CA GLY A 157 -7.58 -11.74 6.42
C GLY A 157 -7.47 -13.05 5.66
N MET A 158 -6.75 -13.06 4.54
CA MET A 158 -6.49 -14.29 3.77
C MET A 158 -5.75 -15.34 4.59
N ARG A 159 -4.81 -14.91 5.42
CA ARG A 159 -3.99 -15.80 6.24
C ARG A 159 -4.75 -16.30 7.46
N SER A 160 -5.55 -15.46 8.08
CA SER A 160 -6.27 -15.75 9.33
C SER A 160 -7.68 -16.27 9.09
N GLY A 161 -8.11 -16.39 7.83
CA GLY A 161 -9.39 -17.03 7.46
C GLY A 161 -10.63 -16.17 7.71
N TYR A 162 -10.50 -14.85 7.64
CA TYR A 162 -11.64 -13.92 7.72
C TYR A 162 -11.66 -12.95 6.54
N ASN A 163 -12.81 -12.33 6.27
CA ASN A 163 -12.97 -11.34 5.22
C ASN A 163 -12.45 -9.98 5.72
N ALA A 164 -11.23 -9.61 5.36
CA ALA A 164 -10.68 -8.30 5.68
C ALA A 164 -11.23 -7.22 4.74
N LEU A 165 -11.24 -5.98 5.22
CA LEU A 165 -11.46 -4.82 4.37
C LEU A 165 -10.17 -4.46 3.61
N ASP A 166 -9.05 -4.52 4.30
CA ASP A 166 -7.75 -4.19 3.74
C ASP A 166 -7.18 -5.32 2.86
N GLY A 167 -6.42 -4.93 1.86
CA GLY A 167 -5.79 -5.89 0.98
C GLY A 167 -4.70 -5.29 0.10
N TYR A 168 -3.72 -6.13 -0.23
CA TYR A 168 -2.70 -5.83 -1.23
C TYR A 168 -2.94 -6.69 -2.46
N PHE A 169 -3.11 -6.06 -3.60
CA PHE A 169 -3.28 -6.71 -4.89
C PHE A 169 -2.22 -6.19 -5.87
N SER A 170 -1.54 -7.10 -6.57
CA SER A 170 -0.57 -6.70 -7.60
C SER A 170 -1.22 -5.97 -8.78
N PHE A 171 -2.49 -6.23 -9.01
CA PHE A 171 -3.36 -5.57 -9.97
C PHE A 171 -4.68 -5.29 -9.28
N MET A 172 -5.15 -4.07 -9.36
CA MET A 172 -6.47 -3.67 -8.91
C MET A 172 -7.27 -3.22 -10.13
N TYR A 173 -8.56 -3.49 -10.10
CA TYR A 173 -9.47 -2.99 -11.13
C TYR A 173 -9.56 -1.47 -11.02
N ASP A 174 -9.48 -0.78 -12.14
CA ASP A 174 -9.55 0.68 -12.20
C ASP A 174 -10.84 1.19 -11.56
N ASP A 175 -11.99 0.50 -11.76
CA ASP A 175 -13.29 0.84 -11.19
C ASP A 175 -13.27 0.94 -9.65
N ILE A 176 -12.50 0.09 -8.97
CA ILE A 176 -12.35 0.15 -7.52
C ILE A 176 -11.61 1.43 -7.12
N MET A 177 -10.53 1.75 -7.83
CA MET A 177 -9.73 2.95 -7.55
C MET A 177 -10.52 4.21 -7.88
N ASP A 178 -11.22 4.23 -8.99
CA ASP A 178 -12.07 5.36 -9.41
C ASP A 178 -13.21 5.58 -8.40
N THR A 179 -13.82 4.50 -7.91
CA THR A 179 -14.83 4.57 -6.85
C THR A 179 -14.24 5.14 -5.57
N MET A 180 -13.08 4.65 -5.09
CA MET A 180 -12.43 5.17 -3.89
C MET A 180 -12.02 6.64 -4.03
N CYS A 181 -11.47 7.02 -5.19
CA CYS A 181 -11.15 8.41 -5.50
C CYS A 181 -12.41 9.29 -5.55
N GLY A 182 -13.48 8.81 -6.20
CA GLY A 182 -14.76 9.50 -6.30
C GLY A 182 -15.46 9.69 -4.96
N LEU A 183 -15.23 8.79 -4.00
CA LEU A 183 -15.69 8.89 -2.62
C LEU A 183 -14.74 9.72 -1.74
N GLY A 184 -13.61 10.19 -2.29
CA GLY A 184 -12.60 10.94 -1.52
C GLY A 184 -11.95 10.13 -0.41
N VAL A 185 -11.92 8.79 -0.52
CA VAL A 185 -11.25 7.93 0.45
C VAL A 185 -9.74 8.09 0.32
N SER A 186 -9.06 8.38 1.44
CA SER A 186 -7.63 8.63 1.42
C SER A 186 -6.84 7.32 1.25
N GLN A 187 -6.34 7.12 0.05
CA GLN A 187 -5.46 6.01 -0.27
C GLN A 187 -4.01 6.50 -0.25
N THR A 188 -3.27 6.15 0.78
CA THR A 188 -1.86 6.57 0.95
C THR A 188 -0.87 5.69 0.22
N GLY A 189 -1.35 4.69 -0.50
CA GLY A 189 -0.54 3.72 -1.22
C GLY A 189 -0.53 3.90 -2.72
N ALA A 190 0.26 3.11 -3.36
CA ALA A 190 0.19 2.91 -4.81
C ALA A 190 -1.17 2.23 -5.15
N PRO A 191 -1.60 2.26 -6.42
CA PRO A 191 -2.93 1.78 -6.86
C PRO A 191 -3.10 0.25 -6.76
N PHE A 192 -2.60 -0.36 -5.71
CA PHE A 192 -2.65 -1.80 -5.44
C PHE A 192 -2.91 -2.12 -3.95
N ASN A 193 -3.18 -1.10 -3.13
CA ASN A 193 -3.52 -1.28 -1.71
C ASN A 193 -4.85 -0.62 -1.39
N ILE A 194 -5.71 -1.35 -0.70
CA ILE A 194 -6.84 -0.79 0.05
C ILE A 194 -6.46 -0.90 1.51
N PHE A 195 -6.50 0.21 2.24
CA PHE A 195 -6.13 0.21 3.66
C PHE A 195 -7.36 0.25 4.57
N ASP A 196 -8.23 1.22 4.37
CA ASP A 196 -9.45 1.40 5.13
C ASP A 196 -10.43 2.32 4.36
N LEU A 197 -11.53 2.70 4.98
CA LEU A 197 -12.53 3.62 4.43
C LEU A 197 -12.61 4.91 5.26
N ASP A 198 -11.47 5.39 5.78
CA ASP A 198 -11.32 6.63 6.56
C ASP A 198 -12.22 6.72 7.80
N ASN A 199 -12.56 5.59 8.43
CA ASN A 199 -13.48 5.48 9.56
C ASN A 199 -14.91 6.03 9.26
N ARG A 200 -15.34 6.04 8.01
CA ARG A 200 -16.65 6.53 7.57
C ARG A 200 -17.70 5.43 7.77
N THR A 201 -18.62 5.66 8.70
CA THR A 201 -19.60 4.65 9.14
C THR A 201 -20.50 4.17 8.00
N ALA A 202 -20.94 5.06 7.12
CA ALA A 202 -21.77 4.68 5.97
C ALA A 202 -21.02 3.73 5.04
N LEU A 203 -19.76 4.00 4.73
CA LEU A 203 -18.93 3.15 3.87
C LEU A 203 -18.63 1.80 4.51
N TYR A 204 -18.35 1.78 5.82
CA TYR A 204 -18.18 0.51 6.56
C TYR A 204 -19.47 -0.31 6.57
N THR A 205 -20.61 0.33 6.76
CA THR A 205 -21.92 -0.34 6.74
C THR A 205 -22.20 -0.96 5.38
N LEU A 206 -22.03 -0.20 4.29
CA LEU A 206 -22.17 -0.67 2.90
C LEU A 206 -21.15 -1.78 2.57
N GLY A 207 -19.93 -1.63 3.05
CA GLY A 207 -18.84 -2.59 2.88
C GLY A 207 -19.02 -3.88 3.68
N GLY A 208 -20.05 -3.98 4.51
CA GLY A 208 -20.32 -5.16 5.35
C GLY A 208 -19.31 -5.36 6.47
N VAL A 209 -18.67 -4.28 6.96
CA VAL A 209 -17.74 -4.34 8.09
C VAL A 209 -18.54 -4.42 9.39
N GLN A 210 -18.79 -5.62 9.83
CA GLN A 210 -19.58 -5.87 11.03
C GLN A 210 -18.77 -5.76 12.32
N TYR A 211 -17.50 -6.13 12.27
CA TYR A 211 -16.64 -6.14 13.46
C TYR A 211 -15.39 -5.28 13.22
N ILE A 212 -15.01 -4.60 14.28
CA ILE A 212 -13.72 -3.91 14.38
C ILE A 212 -12.97 -4.49 15.58
N VAL A 213 -11.74 -4.94 15.34
CA VAL A 213 -10.81 -5.35 16.39
C VAL A 213 -9.83 -4.23 16.62
N LYS A 214 -9.72 -3.76 17.83
CA LYS A 214 -8.89 -2.61 18.17
C LYS A 214 -7.89 -2.90 19.27
N ASP A 215 -6.62 -2.55 19.02
CA ASP A 215 -5.64 -2.36 20.08
C ASP A 215 -5.96 -1.05 20.83
N PRO A 216 -6.18 -1.05 22.15
CA PRO A 216 -6.46 0.18 22.92
C PRO A 216 -5.38 1.24 22.80
N GLU A 217 -4.13 0.85 22.52
CA GLU A 217 -3.05 1.80 22.27
C GLU A 217 -3.08 2.42 20.86
N ALA A 218 -3.96 1.93 19.97
CA ALA A 218 -4.16 2.52 18.66
C ALA A 218 -4.81 3.91 18.79
N LYS A 219 -4.27 4.88 18.06
CA LYS A 219 -4.75 6.28 18.12
C LYS A 219 -6.02 6.51 17.32
N GLU A 220 -6.28 5.63 16.38
CA GLU A 220 -7.47 5.67 15.54
C GLU A 220 -8.72 5.45 16.39
N ASN A 221 -9.74 6.26 16.15
CA ASN A 221 -11.03 6.08 16.79
C ASN A 221 -11.83 4.98 16.09
N VAL A 222 -12.70 4.34 16.84
CA VAL A 222 -13.73 3.48 16.27
C VAL A 222 -14.81 4.37 15.65
N PRO A 223 -15.30 4.07 14.44
CA PRO A 223 -16.36 4.84 13.80
C PRO A 223 -17.62 4.92 14.67
N TRP A 224 -18.41 5.94 14.47
CA TRP A 224 -19.70 6.08 15.13
C TRP A 224 -20.62 4.90 14.78
N GLY A 225 -21.49 4.46 15.72
CA GLY A 225 -22.43 3.35 15.49
C GLY A 225 -21.86 1.96 15.76
N TYR A 226 -20.59 1.86 16.16
CA TYR A 226 -20.01 0.63 16.65
C TYR A 226 -20.05 0.58 18.18
N GLU A 227 -20.53 -0.51 18.74
CA GLU A 227 -20.60 -0.74 20.17
C GLU A 227 -19.57 -1.79 20.59
N MET A 228 -18.91 -1.57 21.73
CA MET A 228 -17.98 -2.57 22.27
C MET A 228 -18.77 -3.78 22.77
N VAL A 229 -18.50 -4.94 22.18
CA VAL A 229 -19.19 -6.20 22.50
C VAL A 229 -18.32 -7.18 23.26
N TYR A 230 -17.00 -7.04 23.17
CA TYR A 230 -16.08 -7.95 23.83
C TYR A 230 -14.74 -7.28 24.12
N GLU A 231 -14.11 -7.71 25.20
CA GLU A 231 -12.76 -7.29 25.59
C GLU A 231 -12.02 -8.49 26.18
N GLN A 232 -10.78 -8.68 25.78
CA GLN A 232 -9.94 -9.76 26.28
C GLN A 232 -8.48 -9.33 26.41
N GLU A 233 -7.87 -9.70 27.52
CA GLU A 233 -6.44 -9.59 27.72
C GLU A 233 -5.74 -10.79 27.04
N ILE A 234 -4.80 -10.52 26.16
CA ILE A 234 -4.01 -11.51 25.45
C ILE A 234 -2.51 -11.16 25.54
N GLU A 235 -1.67 -12.18 25.51
CA GLU A 235 -0.23 -11.98 25.48
C GLU A 235 0.24 -11.80 24.03
N ILE A 236 0.83 -10.63 23.73
CA ILE A 236 1.41 -10.31 22.43
C ILE A 236 2.87 -9.86 22.66
N GLU A 237 3.80 -10.52 22.01
CA GLU A 237 5.25 -10.23 22.13
C GLU A 237 5.73 -10.20 23.59
N GLY A 238 5.23 -11.12 24.41
CA GLY A 238 5.58 -11.23 25.85
C GLY A 238 4.98 -10.12 26.72
N LYS A 239 4.01 -9.35 26.23
CA LYS A 239 3.30 -8.31 26.98
C LYS A 239 1.79 -8.59 26.95
N ASN A 240 1.16 -8.45 28.10
CA ASN A 240 -0.29 -8.47 28.15
C ASN A 240 -0.86 -7.21 27.52
N ARG A 241 -1.76 -7.38 26.57
CA ARG A 241 -2.50 -6.31 25.90
C ARG A 241 -3.99 -6.63 25.96
N THR A 242 -4.79 -5.62 26.19
CA THR A 242 -6.26 -5.73 26.14
C THR A 242 -6.69 -5.47 24.70
N VAL A 243 -7.37 -6.41 24.10
CA VAL A 243 -7.96 -6.28 22.75
C VAL A 243 -9.44 -6.06 22.90
N GLN A 244 -9.96 -5.07 22.21
CA GLN A 244 -11.36 -4.68 22.21
C GLN A 244 -12.02 -5.02 20.89
N VAL A 245 -13.22 -5.57 20.93
CA VAL A 245 -14.02 -5.87 19.75
C VAL A 245 -15.29 -5.04 19.77
N TYR A 246 -15.51 -4.36 18.67
CA TYR A 246 -16.69 -3.52 18.44
C TYR A 246 -17.55 -4.12 17.33
N ARG A 247 -18.85 -3.97 17.44
CA ARG A 247 -19.83 -4.48 16.47
C ARG A 247 -20.74 -3.39 15.97
N ASN A 248 -20.95 -3.36 14.65
CA ASN A 248 -22.00 -2.58 14.00
C ASN A 248 -23.18 -3.51 13.69
N SER A 249 -24.30 -3.34 14.40
CA SER A 249 -25.52 -4.13 14.17
C SER A 249 -26.25 -3.75 12.88
N ASN A 250 -25.90 -2.63 12.25
CA ASN A 250 -26.49 -2.16 11.01
C ASN A 250 -25.63 -2.51 9.78
N ALA A 251 -24.48 -3.19 9.95
CA ALA A 251 -23.65 -3.59 8.84
C ALA A 251 -24.45 -4.46 7.84
N LEU A 252 -24.39 -4.12 6.58
CA LEU A 252 -25.07 -4.88 5.53
C LEU A 252 -24.32 -6.21 5.28
N PRO A 253 -25.01 -7.27 4.88
CA PRO A 253 -24.35 -8.49 4.42
C PRO A 253 -23.56 -8.19 3.15
N LEU A 254 -22.60 -9.08 2.78
CA LEU A 254 -21.82 -8.90 1.54
C LEU A 254 -22.66 -8.93 0.26
N MET A 255 -23.90 -9.40 0.35
CA MET A 255 -24.86 -9.40 -0.76
C MET A 255 -26.19 -8.86 -0.24
N TYR A 256 -26.67 -7.79 -0.84
CA TYR A 256 -27.94 -7.16 -0.53
C TYR A 256 -28.56 -6.57 -1.80
N ALA A 257 -29.84 -6.25 -1.75
CA ALA A 257 -30.58 -5.72 -2.88
C ALA A 257 -31.14 -4.33 -2.57
N TYR A 258 -31.28 -3.52 -3.61
CA TYR A 258 -31.95 -2.23 -3.56
C TYR A 258 -33.31 -2.29 -4.25
N SER A 259 -34.24 -1.50 -3.78
CA SER A 259 -35.53 -1.23 -4.44
C SER A 259 -35.50 0.06 -5.25
N ASN A 260 -34.45 0.85 -5.13
CA ASN A 260 -34.31 2.16 -5.79
C ASN A 260 -32.95 2.26 -6.49
N TYR A 261 -32.89 3.14 -7.47
CA TYR A 261 -31.66 3.40 -8.22
C TYR A 261 -31.43 4.91 -8.43
N LEU A 262 -30.17 5.24 -8.68
CA LEU A 262 -29.67 6.53 -9.14
C LEU A 262 -28.84 6.31 -10.40
N LEU A 263 -28.97 7.18 -11.39
CA LEU A 263 -28.11 7.11 -12.56
C LEU A 263 -26.72 7.67 -12.27
N ARG A 264 -25.71 7.10 -12.91
CA ARG A 264 -24.30 7.52 -12.79
C ARG A 264 -24.14 9.02 -13.05
N GLU A 265 -24.82 9.54 -14.06
CA GLU A 265 -24.77 10.96 -14.40
C GLU A 265 -25.19 11.89 -13.24
N ASP A 266 -26.15 11.49 -12.43
CA ASP A 266 -26.60 12.28 -11.28
C ASP A 266 -25.72 12.01 -10.05
N TYR A 267 -25.26 10.78 -9.87
CA TYR A 267 -24.33 10.42 -8.82
C TYR A 267 -23.00 11.17 -8.93
N ASP A 268 -22.47 11.34 -10.14
CA ASP A 268 -21.17 12.00 -10.36
C ASP A 268 -21.19 13.50 -10.06
N LYS A 269 -22.38 14.12 -10.04
CA LYS A 269 -22.57 15.54 -9.63
C LYS A 269 -22.49 15.75 -8.13
N LEU A 270 -22.58 14.67 -7.33
CA LEU A 270 -22.59 14.74 -5.88
C LEU A 270 -21.18 14.91 -5.31
N GLU A 271 -21.10 15.59 -4.18
CA GLU A 271 -19.87 15.66 -3.39
C GLU A 271 -19.55 14.30 -2.73
N PRO A 272 -18.29 14.01 -2.39
CA PRO A 272 -17.88 12.71 -1.85
C PRO A 272 -18.71 12.22 -0.66
N TYR A 273 -19.08 13.10 0.28
CA TYR A 273 -19.92 12.78 1.44
C TYR A 273 -21.39 12.59 1.07
N GLU A 274 -21.86 13.20 -0.01
CA GLU A 274 -23.21 13.02 -0.54
C GLU A 274 -23.32 11.70 -1.31
N LYS A 275 -22.26 11.31 -1.99
CA LYS A 275 -22.15 10.02 -2.70
C LYS A 275 -22.38 8.83 -1.79
N GLU A 276 -21.81 8.83 -0.59
CA GLU A 276 -22.03 7.72 0.35
C GLU A 276 -23.47 7.71 0.88
N GLN A 277 -24.07 8.88 1.12
CA GLN A 277 -25.48 8.96 1.50
C GLN A 277 -26.41 8.46 0.38
N ALA A 278 -26.08 8.76 -0.87
CA ALA A 278 -26.81 8.25 -2.04
C ALA A 278 -26.71 6.73 -2.13
N MET A 279 -25.52 6.15 -1.93
CA MET A 279 -25.30 4.71 -1.95
C MET A 279 -26.03 3.97 -0.81
N MET A 280 -26.31 4.63 0.31
CA MET A 280 -27.16 4.06 1.37
C MET A 280 -28.64 3.99 0.98
N GLN A 281 -29.09 4.75 -0.02
CA GLN A 281 -30.49 4.88 -0.41
C GLN A 281 -30.84 4.11 -1.69
N GLY A 282 -29.87 3.85 -2.58
CA GLY A 282 -30.12 3.17 -3.85
C GLY A 282 -28.86 2.68 -4.55
N ILE A 283 -29.05 1.80 -5.53
CA ILE A 283 -27.97 1.35 -6.41
C ILE A 283 -27.64 2.41 -7.46
N VAL A 284 -26.36 2.57 -7.78
CA VAL A 284 -25.90 3.42 -8.88
C VAL A 284 -25.83 2.57 -10.15
N LEU A 285 -26.54 2.97 -11.21
CA LEU A 285 -26.57 2.31 -12.52
C LEU A 285 -25.92 3.20 -13.57
N GLU A 286 -25.22 2.60 -14.53
CA GLU A 286 -24.58 3.36 -15.62
C GLU A 286 -25.63 4.06 -16.50
N ASP A 287 -26.67 3.34 -16.85
CA ASP A 287 -27.81 3.88 -17.65
C ASP A 287 -29.13 3.20 -17.32
N GLN A 288 -30.20 3.65 -17.97
CA GLN A 288 -31.55 3.09 -17.79
C GLN A 288 -31.72 1.68 -18.40
N GLU A 289 -30.86 1.28 -19.31
CA GLU A 289 -30.93 -0.04 -19.92
C GLU A 289 -30.55 -1.12 -18.91
N ASP A 290 -29.74 -0.78 -17.90
CA ASP A 290 -29.36 -1.68 -16.81
C ASP A 290 -30.53 -2.09 -15.91
N ILE A 291 -31.63 -1.37 -15.94
CA ILE A 291 -32.83 -1.69 -15.16
C ILE A 291 -33.46 -3.01 -15.65
N GLY A 292 -33.43 -3.27 -16.95
CA GLY A 292 -34.05 -4.45 -17.57
C GLY A 292 -35.54 -4.57 -17.19
N ASP A 293 -35.96 -5.78 -16.81
CA ASP A 293 -37.34 -6.08 -16.40
C ASP A 293 -37.58 -5.89 -14.89
N SER A 294 -36.66 -5.25 -14.15
CA SER A 294 -36.78 -5.05 -12.70
C SER A 294 -37.78 -3.94 -12.37
N GLU A 295 -38.47 -4.06 -11.22
CA GLU A 295 -39.47 -3.08 -10.75
C GLU A 295 -38.83 -1.96 -9.87
N ILE A 296 -37.50 -1.77 -9.95
CA ILE A 296 -36.81 -0.72 -9.18
C ILE A 296 -37.22 0.68 -9.65
N GLN A 297 -37.29 1.62 -8.74
CA GLN A 297 -37.73 2.98 -8.98
C GLN A 297 -36.58 3.98 -8.88
N PRO A 298 -36.63 5.09 -9.65
CA PRO A 298 -35.68 6.18 -9.44
C PRO A 298 -35.84 6.75 -8.03
N ILE A 299 -34.71 7.08 -7.40
CA ILE A 299 -34.72 7.62 -6.04
C ILE A 299 -34.89 9.12 -6.06
N GLU A 300 -35.68 9.67 -5.11
CA GLU A 300 -35.60 11.04 -4.69
C GLU A 300 -34.60 11.14 -3.52
N LEU A 301 -33.37 11.59 -3.82
CA LEU A 301 -32.30 11.67 -2.83
C LEU A 301 -32.66 12.57 -1.66
N LYS A 302 -32.45 12.08 -0.46
CA LYS A 302 -32.52 12.84 0.79
C LYS A 302 -31.11 12.97 1.35
N LEU A 303 -30.50 14.12 1.10
CA LEU A 303 -29.16 14.43 1.58
C LEU A 303 -29.29 15.29 2.86
N ASP A 304 -28.62 14.87 3.92
CA ASP A 304 -28.55 15.62 5.18
C ASP A 304 -27.07 16.01 5.42
N SER A 305 -26.66 17.07 4.76
CA SER A 305 -25.34 17.66 4.91
C SER A 305 -25.44 19.12 5.29
N ARG A 306 -24.65 19.55 6.26
CA ARG A 306 -24.62 20.93 6.74
C ARG A 306 -23.19 21.41 6.85
N VAL A 307 -22.95 22.63 6.38
CA VAL A 307 -21.70 23.32 6.67
C VAL A 307 -21.75 23.79 8.13
N VAL A 308 -20.86 23.20 8.95
CA VAL A 308 -20.79 23.49 10.39
C VAL A 308 -19.87 24.66 10.68
N LEU A 309 -18.74 24.73 9.93
CA LEU A 309 -17.77 25.82 10.02
C LEU A 309 -17.43 26.30 8.63
N GLU A 310 -17.55 27.58 8.41
CA GLU A 310 -17.10 28.22 7.18
C GLU A 310 -15.57 28.31 7.13
N LYS A 311 -15.03 28.44 5.91
CA LYS A 311 -13.59 28.56 5.67
C LYS A 311 -12.91 29.58 6.58
N ASP A 312 -13.50 30.75 6.73
CA ASP A 312 -12.92 31.86 7.50
C ASP A 312 -12.86 31.54 9.00
N GLU A 313 -13.85 30.83 9.53
CA GLU A 313 -13.88 30.38 10.92
C GLU A 313 -12.79 29.34 11.19
N ILE A 314 -12.60 28.40 10.25
CA ILE A 314 -11.52 27.39 10.32
C ILE A 314 -10.14 28.06 10.26
N LEU A 315 -9.95 29.02 9.34
CA LEU A 315 -8.69 29.74 9.21
C LEU A 315 -8.40 30.59 10.43
N ALA A 316 -9.41 31.19 11.05
CA ALA A 316 -9.27 31.97 12.30
C ALA A 316 -8.81 31.06 13.46
N GLN A 317 -9.39 29.86 13.62
CA GLN A 317 -8.94 28.89 14.63
C GLN A 317 -7.49 28.44 14.39
N ILE A 318 -7.11 28.24 13.14
CA ILE A 318 -5.75 27.86 12.76
C ILE A 318 -4.78 29.01 13.10
N GLN A 319 -5.13 30.24 12.78
CA GLN A 319 -4.30 31.41 13.07
C GLN A 319 -4.07 31.56 14.57
N GLU A 320 -5.11 31.47 15.37
CA GLU A 320 -5.00 31.55 16.84
C GLU A 320 -4.04 30.49 17.40
N GLN A 321 -4.16 29.25 16.94
CA GLN A 321 -3.23 28.17 17.35
C GLN A 321 -1.78 28.45 16.95
N LEU A 322 -1.56 29.04 15.79
CA LEU A 322 -0.20 29.39 15.34
C LEU A 322 0.39 30.50 16.19
N GLU A 323 -0.40 31.52 16.52
CA GLU A 323 0.02 32.63 17.38
C GLU A 323 0.36 32.14 18.80
N GLN A 324 -0.45 31.27 19.38
CA GLN A 324 -0.19 30.65 20.68
C GLN A 324 1.13 29.85 20.66
N ARG A 325 1.34 29.02 19.65
CA ARG A 325 2.59 28.24 19.50
C ARG A 325 3.83 29.11 19.29
N MET A 326 3.69 30.25 18.64
CA MET A 326 4.80 31.19 18.47
C MET A 326 5.14 31.92 19.80
N GLN A 327 4.15 32.19 20.65
CA GLN A 327 4.37 32.77 21.97
C GLN A 327 5.02 31.77 22.96
N GLU A 328 4.64 30.49 22.89
CA GLU A 328 5.14 29.44 23.79
C GLU A 328 6.51 28.88 23.39
N GLY A 329 6.90 29.01 22.12
CA GLY A 329 8.08 28.36 21.57
C GLY A 329 9.08 29.30 20.94
N ASN A 330 10.33 29.09 21.24
CA ASN A 330 11.50 29.77 20.68
C ASN A 330 11.74 29.47 19.17
N ARG A 331 10.69 29.43 18.35
CA ARG A 331 10.78 29.14 16.90
C ARG A 331 10.60 30.44 16.11
N SER A 332 11.62 30.79 15.36
CA SER A 332 11.68 32.00 14.52
C SER A 332 10.82 31.94 13.24
N GLN A 333 10.18 30.81 12.92
CA GLN A 333 9.34 30.67 11.74
C GLN A 333 8.10 29.81 12.03
N SER A 334 6.94 30.25 11.54
CA SER A 334 5.71 29.47 11.58
C SER A 334 5.82 28.23 10.70
N PRO A 335 5.42 27.04 11.19
CA PRO A 335 5.40 25.80 10.39
C PRO A 335 4.34 25.82 9.29
N LEU A 336 3.44 26.80 9.32
CA LEU A 336 2.33 26.96 8.39
C LEU A 336 2.12 28.44 8.12
N GLU A 337 1.85 28.80 6.88
CA GLU A 337 1.53 30.15 6.43
C GLU A 337 0.10 30.19 5.92
N ILE A 338 -0.72 31.06 6.50
CA ILE A 338 -2.09 31.29 6.04
C ILE A 338 -2.06 32.27 4.87
N THR A 339 -2.82 31.98 3.83
CA THR A 339 -2.98 32.80 2.62
C THR A 339 -4.47 33.14 2.43
N GLU A 340 -4.77 34.06 1.53
CA GLU A 340 -6.18 34.41 1.22
C GLU A 340 -7.03 33.22 0.77
N ASN A 341 -6.37 32.20 0.16
CA ASN A 341 -7.05 31.04 -0.41
C ASN A 341 -6.86 29.73 0.38
N GLY A 342 -6.24 29.77 1.57
CA GLY A 342 -5.99 28.59 2.37
C GLY A 342 -4.69 28.66 3.15
N PHE A 343 -3.86 27.63 3.09
CA PHE A 343 -2.59 27.60 3.83
C PHE A 343 -1.48 26.86 3.07
N ILE A 344 -0.24 27.21 3.39
CA ILE A 344 0.97 26.55 2.89
C ILE A 344 1.70 25.91 4.06
N CYS A 345 1.84 24.58 4.03
CA CYS A 345 2.59 23.86 5.02
C CYS A 345 4.10 23.94 4.69
N LYS A 346 4.92 24.46 5.61
CA LYS A 346 6.37 24.63 5.48
C LYS A 346 7.16 23.55 6.24
N ALA A 347 6.48 22.74 7.05
CA ALA A 347 7.06 21.65 7.82
C ALA A 347 6.59 20.29 7.29
N SER A 348 7.37 19.26 7.56
CA SER A 348 7.01 17.88 7.17
C SER A 348 5.77 17.33 7.88
N LYS A 349 5.42 17.91 9.04
CA LYS A 349 4.23 17.56 9.81
C LYS A 349 3.76 18.74 10.61
N VAL A 350 2.48 19.09 10.46
CA VAL A 350 1.78 20.07 11.30
C VAL A 350 0.49 19.43 11.80
N THR A 351 0.24 19.50 13.08
CA THR A 351 -1.04 19.06 13.68
C THR A 351 -1.85 20.29 14.02
N LEU A 352 -3.04 20.36 13.51
CA LEU A 352 -4.02 21.43 13.78
C LEU A 352 -5.23 20.81 14.48
N THR A 353 -5.85 21.56 15.35
CA THR A 353 -7.07 21.16 16.05
C THR A 353 -8.19 22.11 15.61
N ILE A 354 -9.26 21.57 15.07
CA ILE A 354 -10.48 22.32 14.75
C ILE A 354 -11.53 21.97 15.79
N THR A 355 -12.04 22.97 16.48
CA THR A 355 -13.06 22.79 17.50
C THR A 355 -14.43 22.98 16.84
N LEU A 356 -15.27 21.95 16.97
CA LEU A 356 -16.66 21.98 16.50
C LEU A 356 -17.59 22.42 17.62
N PRO A 357 -18.74 23.02 17.29
CA PRO A 357 -19.80 23.30 18.26
C PRO A 357 -20.31 22.01 18.94
N GLU A 358 -20.69 22.11 20.22
CA GLU A 358 -21.10 20.95 21.03
C GLU A 358 -22.29 20.18 20.44
N GLU A 359 -23.17 20.85 19.71
CA GLU A 359 -24.33 20.25 19.07
C GLU A 359 -23.98 19.19 17.97
N TYR A 360 -22.73 19.20 17.48
CA TYR A 360 -22.24 18.25 16.48
C TYR A 360 -21.38 17.13 17.09
N ILE A 361 -21.32 17.06 18.42
CA ILE A 361 -20.71 15.92 19.11
C ILE A 361 -21.58 14.68 18.87
N GLY A 362 -20.97 13.61 18.35
CA GLY A 362 -21.68 12.37 18.00
C GLY A 362 -22.22 12.35 16.57
N CYS A 363 -21.93 13.37 15.77
CA CYS A 363 -22.14 13.36 14.33
C CYS A 363 -20.86 12.93 13.59
N GLU A 364 -21.02 12.39 12.39
CA GLU A 364 -19.90 12.16 11.49
C GLU A 364 -19.52 13.49 10.83
N ASN A 365 -18.28 13.94 11.02
CA ASN A 365 -17.81 15.23 10.56
C ASN A 365 -16.72 15.07 9.52
N TYR A 366 -16.81 15.81 8.43
CA TYR A 366 -15.87 15.81 7.32
C TYR A 366 -15.14 17.12 7.19
N LEU A 367 -13.83 17.06 6.97
CA LEU A 367 -13.03 18.22 6.58
C LEU A 367 -12.78 18.15 5.08
N TYR A 368 -13.34 19.10 4.34
CA TYR A 368 -13.10 19.22 2.90
C TYR A 368 -11.89 20.11 2.64
N LEU A 369 -10.92 19.58 1.90
CA LEU A 369 -9.70 20.27 1.51
C LEU A 369 -9.59 20.31 -0.02
N GLU A 370 -9.78 21.48 -0.60
CA GLU A 370 -9.68 21.71 -2.03
C GLU A 370 -8.30 22.18 -2.45
N GLY A 371 -7.88 21.79 -3.66
CA GLY A 371 -6.67 22.30 -4.30
C GLY A 371 -5.37 21.86 -3.62
N LEU A 372 -5.36 20.75 -2.91
CA LEU A 372 -4.14 20.18 -2.32
C LEU A 372 -3.07 19.97 -3.38
N ARG A 373 -1.93 20.63 -3.22
CA ARG A 373 -0.76 20.47 -4.08
C ARG A 373 0.41 19.96 -3.27
N TYR A 374 0.92 18.82 -3.64
CA TYR A 374 2.15 18.29 -3.09
C TYR A 374 3.34 18.80 -3.91
N SER A 375 4.28 19.49 -3.26
CA SER A 375 5.55 19.89 -3.88
C SER A 375 6.63 18.88 -3.49
N PRO A 376 7.09 18.03 -4.40
CA PRO A 376 8.14 17.05 -4.12
C PRO A 376 9.51 17.72 -4.12
N LYS A 377 9.75 18.72 -3.26
CA LYS A 377 11.10 19.21 -3.01
C LYS A 377 11.67 18.46 -1.82
N GLY A 378 12.37 17.37 -2.11
CA GLY A 378 13.20 16.70 -1.12
C GLY A 378 13.14 15.18 -1.17
N TYR A 379 13.53 14.59 -2.27
CA TYR A 379 14.12 13.26 -2.35
C TYR A 379 15.37 13.33 -3.21
#